data_c9fb7c3962c598f2f8274c44d8b0d11c
#
_entry.id   c9fb7c3962c598f2f8274c44d8b0d11c
#
_cell.length_a   1.000
_cell.length_b   1.000
_cell.length_c   1.000
_cell.angle_alpha   90.00
_cell.angle_beta   90.00
_cell.angle_gamma   90.00
#
_symmetry.space_group_name_H-M   'P 1'
#
loop_
_entity.id
_entity.type
_entity.pdbx_description
1 polymer ?
#
loop_
_entity_poly.entity_id
_entity_poly.type
_entity_poly.pdbx_seq_one_letter_code
_entity_poly.pdbx_strand_id
1 'polypeptide(L)'
;MIKFKCTIYFFFILTAISNAGENFRNIEIKGKLTCIISNGVPSHDIGRFPNSANPNSFKKQKLNFCFPTIPQLTEKVTWGLMTVGVSISGIPIRPYTAEYFDSNGKRGYSRNPASGWRKQAMYLPRSLGIDQHNGHVDKSGLYHYHSVSKNKVPQRSDLLIGYAPDGFKIFYNPNKATSSWRLRSGTRTAPPGGFYSGEFEQDFEYRVQSGSLDECN
;
A
#
# COMPACT_ATOMS: atom_id res chain seq x y z
N MET A 1 36.21 51.12 -14.21
CA MET A 1 34.90 50.61 -13.73
C MET A 1 34.49 49.44 -14.60
N ILE A 2 34.67 48.21 -14.10
CA ILE A 2 34.32 46.99 -14.82
C ILE A 2 32.94 46.57 -14.33
N LYS A 3 31.94 46.57 -15.24
CA LYS A 3 30.57 46.10 -14.92
C LYS A 3 30.49 44.59 -15.12
N PHE A 4 30.37 43.83 -14.03
CA PHE A 4 30.03 42.43 -14.10
C PHE A 4 28.53 42.27 -14.39
N LYS A 5 28.17 41.67 -15.54
CA LYS A 5 26.82 41.21 -15.80
C LYS A 5 26.66 39.83 -15.18
N CYS A 6 25.86 39.73 -14.11
CA CYS A 6 25.46 38.46 -13.52
C CYS A 6 24.29 37.90 -14.33
N THR A 7 24.54 36.84 -15.12
CA THR A 7 23.50 36.14 -15.86
C THR A 7 22.96 35.02 -14.97
N ILE A 8 21.77 35.17 -14.45
CA ILE A 8 21.08 34.15 -13.65
C ILE A 8 20.44 33.15 -14.62
N TYR A 9 20.97 31.93 -14.66
CA TYR A 9 20.32 30.80 -15.34
C TYR A 9 19.23 30.20 -14.46
N PHE A 10 17.98 30.40 -14.83
CA PHE A 10 16.86 29.68 -14.26
C PHE A 10 16.85 28.26 -14.84
N PHE A 11 17.26 27.26 -14.05
CA PHE A 11 17.06 25.88 -14.38
C PHE A 11 15.59 25.52 -14.07
N PHE A 12 14.76 25.47 -15.10
CA PHE A 12 13.45 24.84 -15.00
C PHE A 12 13.63 23.32 -14.88
N ILE A 13 13.49 22.80 -13.67
CA ILE A 13 13.37 21.35 -13.46
C ILE A 13 11.95 20.97 -13.94
N LEU A 14 11.84 20.53 -15.19
CA LEU A 14 10.63 19.85 -15.67
C LEU A 14 10.52 18.53 -14.89
N THR A 15 9.65 18.50 -13.90
CA THR A 15 9.19 17.24 -13.31
C THR A 15 8.35 16.52 -14.36
N ALA A 16 8.93 15.53 -15.02
CA ALA A 16 8.20 14.67 -15.94
C ALA A 16 7.16 13.87 -15.13
N ILE A 17 5.92 14.29 -15.21
CA ILE A 17 4.77 13.51 -14.70
C ILE A 17 4.66 12.29 -15.60
N SER A 18 4.82 11.09 -15.03
CA SER A 18 4.59 9.85 -15.75
C SER A 18 3.09 9.70 -15.99
N ASN A 19 2.65 9.99 -17.20
CA ASN A 19 1.25 9.77 -17.59
C ASN A 19 1.03 8.25 -17.76
N ALA A 20 0.44 7.60 -16.76
CA ALA A 20 0.13 6.17 -16.79
C ALA A 20 -0.96 5.82 -17.83
N GLY A 21 -1.58 6.83 -18.44
CA GLY A 21 -2.70 6.70 -19.35
C GLY A 21 -4.05 6.75 -18.63
N GLU A 22 -5.13 6.54 -19.38
CA GLU A 22 -6.48 6.63 -18.86
C GLU A 22 -6.86 5.40 -18.00
N ASN A 23 -7.47 5.64 -16.84
CA ASN A 23 -8.05 4.61 -15.98
C ASN A 23 -9.26 3.97 -16.69
N PHE A 24 -9.25 2.65 -16.79
CA PHE A 24 -10.41 1.87 -17.19
C PHE A 24 -10.83 0.95 -16.05
N ARG A 25 -12.10 1.00 -15.71
CA ARG A 25 -12.75 0.14 -14.74
C ARG A 25 -14.17 -0.17 -15.17
N ASN A 26 -14.57 -1.43 -15.07
CA ASN A 26 -15.94 -1.89 -15.21
C ASN A 26 -16.33 -2.74 -13.99
N ILE A 27 -17.58 -2.63 -13.54
CA ILE A 27 -18.15 -3.44 -12.47
C ILE A 27 -19.33 -4.21 -13.04
N GLU A 28 -19.30 -5.53 -12.92
CA GLU A 28 -20.36 -6.41 -13.42
C GLU A 28 -20.74 -7.46 -12.38
N ILE A 29 -22.01 -7.89 -12.43
CA ILE A 29 -22.51 -8.96 -11.58
C ILE A 29 -22.56 -10.23 -12.43
N LYS A 30 -21.91 -11.29 -11.94
CA LYS A 30 -21.87 -12.64 -12.55
C LYS A 30 -22.40 -13.66 -11.56
N GLY A 31 -23.69 -13.97 -11.65
CA GLY A 31 -24.36 -14.86 -10.70
C GLY A 31 -24.32 -14.27 -9.28
N LYS A 32 -23.63 -14.95 -8.35
CA LYS A 32 -23.49 -14.51 -6.95
C LYS A 32 -22.23 -13.66 -6.70
N LEU A 33 -21.49 -13.31 -7.76
CA LEU A 33 -20.26 -12.56 -7.65
C LEU A 33 -20.41 -11.15 -8.23
N THR A 34 -19.79 -10.20 -7.58
CA THR A 34 -19.47 -8.88 -8.15
C THR A 34 -18.03 -8.91 -8.62
N CYS A 35 -17.78 -8.52 -9.88
CA CYS A 35 -16.45 -8.51 -10.48
C CYS A 35 -16.05 -7.07 -10.83
N ILE A 36 -14.83 -6.67 -10.46
CA ILE A 36 -14.19 -5.43 -10.88
C ILE A 36 -13.14 -5.78 -11.93
N ILE A 37 -13.38 -5.35 -13.16
CA ILE A 37 -12.45 -5.50 -14.27
C ILE A 37 -11.72 -4.17 -14.43
N SER A 38 -10.38 -4.21 -14.53
CA SER A 38 -9.56 -3.01 -14.56
C SER A 38 -8.34 -3.17 -15.47
N ASN A 39 -7.86 -2.05 -16.01
CA ASN A 39 -6.58 -2.00 -16.73
C ASN A 39 -5.38 -1.73 -15.81
N GLY A 40 -5.57 -1.66 -14.48
CA GLY A 40 -4.51 -1.42 -13.49
C GLY A 40 -3.94 0.00 -13.52
N VAL A 41 -4.55 0.93 -14.24
CA VAL A 41 -4.19 2.36 -14.24
C VAL A 41 -4.95 3.07 -13.13
N PRO A 42 -4.30 3.72 -12.15
CA PRO A 42 -4.98 4.51 -11.14
C PRO A 42 -5.78 5.68 -11.72
N SER A 43 -6.79 6.14 -11.00
CA SER A 43 -7.59 7.33 -11.34
C SER A 43 -6.91 8.65 -10.98
N HIS A 44 -5.62 8.61 -10.71
CA HIS A 44 -4.74 9.74 -10.40
C HIS A 44 -3.37 9.54 -11.03
N ASP A 45 -2.58 10.59 -11.12
CA ASP A 45 -1.20 10.50 -11.56
C ASP A 45 -0.37 9.66 -10.57
N ILE A 46 0.48 8.81 -11.10
CA ILE A 46 1.42 8.01 -10.30
C ILE A 46 2.79 8.69 -10.24
N GLY A 47 3.60 8.29 -9.26
CA GLY A 47 5.00 8.66 -9.21
C GLY A 47 5.79 8.16 -10.42
N ARG A 48 7.01 8.65 -10.55
CA ARG A 48 7.91 8.18 -11.62
C ARG A 48 8.36 6.75 -11.33
N PHE A 49 8.16 5.85 -12.29
CA PHE A 49 8.63 4.48 -12.27
C PHE A 49 9.29 4.14 -13.62
N PRO A 50 10.54 3.58 -13.59
CA PRO A 50 11.35 3.25 -12.42
C PRO A 50 11.87 4.49 -11.66
N ASN A 51 12.24 4.28 -10.39
CA ASN A 51 12.90 5.29 -9.56
C ASN A 51 14.11 4.67 -8.81
N SER A 52 14.85 5.47 -8.05
CA SER A 52 16.11 5.03 -7.40
C SER A 52 15.94 3.85 -6.43
N ALA A 53 14.76 3.66 -5.87
CA ALA A 53 14.46 2.57 -4.93
C ALA A 53 13.54 1.49 -5.51
N ASN A 54 12.91 1.73 -6.66
CA ASN A 54 12.07 0.77 -7.37
C ASN A 54 12.46 0.71 -8.85
N PRO A 55 13.12 -0.36 -9.31
CA PRO A 55 13.59 -0.50 -10.69
C PRO A 55 12.50 -0.90 -11.69
N ASN A 56 11.26 -1.15 -11.22
CA ASN A 56 10.19 -1.68 -12.06
C ASN A 56 9.52 -0.55 -12.84
N SER A 57 9.18 -0.81 -14.11
CA SER A 57 8.39 0.10 -14.94
C SER A 57 6.91 -0.23 -14.84
N PHE A 58 6.08 0.80 -14.78
CA PHE A 58 4.62 0.63 -14.83
C PHE A 58 4.19 0.02 -16.18
N LYS A 59 3.22 -0.90 -16.11
CA LYS A 59 2.58 -1.51 -17.29
C LYS A 59 1.08 -1.63 -17.06
N LYS A 60 0.27 -1.31 -18.07
CA LYS A 60 -1.16 -1.62 -18.06
C LYS A 60 -1.37 -3.12 -17.89
N GLN A 61 -2.41 -3.49 -17.18
CA GLN A 61 -2.76 -4.86 -16.81
C GLN A 61 -4.10 -5.27 -17.42
N LYS A 62 -4.46 -6.54 -17.23
CA LYS A 62 -5.82 -7.06 -17.43
C LYS A 62 -6.23 -7.72 -16.13
N LEU A 63 -6.86 -6.95 -15.24
CA LEU A 63 -7.21 -7.39 -13.91
C LEU A 63 -8.70 -7.75 -13.84
N ASN A 64 -9.01 -8.79 -13.08
CA ASN A 64 -10.37 -9.20 -12.78
C ASN A 64 -10.42 -9.66 -11.33
N PHE A 65 -11.12 -8.90 -10.48
CA PHE A 65 -11.32 -9.18 -9.06
C PHE A 65 -12.79 -9.52 -8.83
N CYS A 66 -13.08 -10.77 -8.55
CA CYS A 66 -14.45 -11.23 -8.25
C CYS A 66 -14.54 -11.58 -6.77
N PHE A 67 -15.62 -11.15 -6.13
CA PHE A 67 -15.93 -11.40 -4.72
C PHE A 67 -17.43 -11.59 -4.54
N PRO A 68 -17.88 -12.21 -3.44
CA PRO A 68 -19.31 -12.40 -3.16
C PRO A 68 -20.07 -11.07 -3.18
N THR A 69 -21.19 -11.01 -3.90
CA THR A 69 -22.06 -9.82 -3.93
C THR A 69 -22.69 -9.57 -2.56
N ILE A 70 -23.00 -10.65 -1.85
CA ILE A 70 -23.50 -10.61 -0.47
C ILE A 70 -22.45 -11.27 0.42
N PRO A 71 -21.65 -10.47 1.16
CA PRO A 71 -20.63 -11.01 2.04
C PRO A 71 -21.25 -11.74 3.23
N GLN A 72 -20.55 -12.75 3.74
CA GLN A 72 -20.95 -13.52 4.91
C GLN A 72 -19.77 -13.61 5.87
N LEU A 73 -20.02 -13.36 7.14
CA LEU A 73 -19.05 -13.61 8.19
C LEU A 73 -18.78 -15.11 8.31
N THR A 74 -17.53 -15.47 8.46
CA THR A 74 -17.09 -16.84 8.76
C THR A 74 -16.51 -16.89 10.16
N GLU A 75 -16.60 -18.05 10.81
CA GLU A 75 -16.02 -18.25 12.15
C GLU A 75 -14.51 -18.23 12.13
N LYS A 76 -13.89 -18.49 10.97
CA LYS A 76 -12.44 -18.57 10.80
C LYS A 76 -11.92 -17.40 9.97
N VAL A 77 -11.04 -16.61 10.57
CA VAL A 77 -10.30 -15.54 9.88
C VAL A 77 -9.17 -16.12 9.01
N THR A 78 -9.05 -15.63 7.77
CA THR A 78 -7.93 -15.97 6.88
C THR A 78 -6.88 -14.87 6.94
N TRP A 79 -5.72 -15.20 7.46
CA TRP A 79 -4.58 -14.29 7.57
C TRP A 79 -3.60 -14.42 6.40
N GLY A 80 -2.80 -13.38 6.21
CA GLY A 80 -1.62 -13.42 5.34
C GLY A 80 -1.88 -13.24 3.85
N LEU A 81 -3.09 -12.82 3.45
CA LEU A 81 -3.35 -12.48 2.06
C LEU A 81 -2.49 -11.29 1.63
N MET A 82 -1.74 -11.44 0.53
CA MET A 82 -0.95 -10.34 -0.04
C MET A 82 -1.84 -9.24 -0.62
N THR A 83 -2.95 -9.60 -1.23
CA THR A 83 -3.97 -8.66 -1.74
C THR A 83 -5.17 -8.75 -0.82
N VAL A 84 -5.34 -7.76 0.04
CA VAL A 84 -6.42 -7.70 1.03
C VAL A 84 -7.67 -7.00 0.49
N GLY A 85 -7.59 -6.45 -0.71
CA GLY A 85 -8.72 -5.81 -1.36
C GLY A 85 -8.40 -5.24 -2.72
N VAL A 86 -9.42 -4.70 -3.34
CA VAL A 86 -9.35 -3.92 -4.58
C VAL A 86 -10.02 -2.57 -4.35
N SER A 87 -9.35 -1.50 -4.75
CA SER A 87 -9.92 -0.15 -4.65
C SER A 87 -11.11 0.03 -5.60
N ILE A 88 -11.94 1.05 -5.36
CA ILE A 88 -13.04 1.41 -6.28
C ILE A 88 -12.54 1.78 -7.68
N SER A 89 -11.27 2.13 -7.85
CA SER A 89 -10.63 2.39 -9.15
C SER A 89 -10.02 1.15 -9.80
N GLY A 90 -10.18 -0.03 -9.18
CA GLY A 90 -9.69 -1.31 -9.72
C GLY A 90 -8.21 -1.56 -9.49
N ILE A 91 -7.60 -0.93 -8.48
CA ILE A 91 -6.19 -1.12 -8.11
C ILE A 91 -6.08 -2.00 -6.87
N PRO A 92 -5.20 -3.02 -6.85
CA PRO A 92 -5.02 -3.88 -5.68
C PRO A 92 -4.55 -3.10 -4.44
N ILE A 93 -5.04 -3.52 -3.28
CA ILE A 93 -4.59 -3.06 -1.96
C ILE A 93 -3.74 -4.18 -1.36
N ARG A 94 -2.46 -3.89 -1.14
CA ARG A 94 -1.43 -4.83 -0.66
C ARG A 94 -0.63 -4.16 0.46
N PRO A 95 -1.12 -4.14 1.71
CA PRO A 95 -0.44 -3.44 2.81
C PRO A 95 0.92 -4.06 3.14
N TYR A 96 1.11 -5.35 2.89
CA TYR A 96 2.31 -6.09 3.24
C TYR A 96 3.40 -6.04 2.18
N THR A 97 4.66 -6.14 2.61
CA THR A 97 5.80 -6.37 1.71
C THR A 97 6.05 -7.87 1.52
N ALA A 98 6.86 -8.20 0.51
CA ALA A 98 7.40 -9.55 0.34
C ALA A 98 8.80 -9.70 0.99
N GLU A 99 9.23 -8.74 1.82
CA GLU A 99 10.54 -8.70 2.45
C GLU A 99 10.43 -9.06 3.93
N TYR A 100 11.34 -9.95 4.37
CA TYR A 100 11.49 -10.38 5.75
C TYR A 100 12.91 -10.09 6.23
N PHE A 101 13.09 -9.93 7.52
CA PHE A 101 14.42 -9.84 8.10
C PHE A 101 15.24 -11.07 7.75
N ASP A 102 16.46 -10.82 7.28
CA ASP A 102 17.44 -11.85 6.96
C ASP A 102 18.84 -11.23 7.13
N SER A 103 19.57 -11.67 8.15
CA SER A 103 20.91 -11.14 8.44
C SER A 103 21.90 -11.35 7.28
N ASN A 104 21.66 -12.35 6.44
CA ASN A 104 22.47 -12.65 5.25
C ASN A 104 21.89 -11.97 3.97
N GLY A 105 20.73 -11.36 4.09
CA GLY A 105 20.05 -10.73 2.97
C GLY A 105 20.63 -9.36 2.63
N LYS A 106 20.38 -8.91 1.38
CA LYS A 106 20.78 -7.58 0.96
C LYS A 106 20.09 -6.52 1.84
N ARG A 107 20.87 -5.67 2.49
CA ARG A 107 20.40 -4.66 3.45
C ARG A 107 19.66 -5.25 4.66
N GLY A 108 19.90 -6.51 5.03
CA GLY A 108 19.23 -7.17 6.13
C GLY A 108 17.85 -7.76 5.80
N TYR A 109 17.52 -7.89 4.51
CA TYR A 109 16.22 -8.41 4.07
C TYR A 109 16.36 -9.40 2.92
N SER A 110 15.43 -10.36 2.89
CA SER A 110 15.21 -11.26 1.76
C SER A 110 13.73 -11.63 1.61
N ARG A 111 13.41 -12.48 0.64
CA ARG A 111 12.06 -13.03 0.49
C ARG A 111 11.84 -14.33 1.30
N ASN A 112 12.84 -14.75 2.08
CA ASN A 112 12.74 -15.91 2.94
C ASN A 112 11.93 -15.55 4.20
N PRO A 113 10.77 -16.17 4.44
CA PRO A 113 9.92 -15.86 5.59
C PRO A 113 10.40 -16.52 6.91
N ALA A 114 11.52 -17.23 6.90
CA ALA A 114 11.99 -18.06 8.03
C ALA A 114 12.14 -17.30 9.36
N SER A 115 12.48 -16.00 9.30
CA SER A 115 12.58 -15.20 10.52
C SER A 115 11.21 -14.86 11.14
N GLY A 116 10.13 -14.91 10.36
CA GLY A 116 8.81 -14.43 10.75
C GLY A 116 8.67 -12.91 10.83
N TRP A 117 9.77 -12.14 10.74
CA TRP A 117 9.77 -10.67 10.84
C TRP A 117 9.59 -10.03 9.48
N ARG A 118 8.34 -9.71 9.14
CA ARG A 118 7.98 -9.08 7.86
C ARG A 118 8.17 -7.57 7.92
N LYS A 119 8.88 -7.01 6.95
CA LYS A 119 9.09 -5.57 6.84
C LYS A 119 7.78 -4.82 6.60
N GLN A 120 7.54 -3.79 7.39
CA GLN A 120 6.38 -2.91 7.27
C GLN A 120 6.58 -1.91 6.13
N ALA A 121 5.65 -1.87 5.18
CA ALA A 121 5.80 -1.07 3.97
C ALA A 121 5.91 0.43 4.22
N MET A 122 5.15 0.94 5.20
CA MET A 122 5.03 2.36 5.48
C MET A 122 6.04 2.88 6.51
N TYR A 123 6.93 2.02 7.04
CA TYR A 123 7.99 2.45 7.98
C TYR A 123 8.99 3.38 7.28
N LEU A 124 9.52 2.97 6.12
CA LEU A 124 10.38 3.78 5.28
C LEU A 124 9.92 3.70 3.81
N PRO A 125 8.79 4.33 3.47
CA PRO A 125 8.16 4.13 2.16
C PRO A 125 9.07 4.51 0.98
N ARG A 126 9.94 5.52 1.16
CA ARG A 126 10.93 5.92 0.14
C ARG A 126 11.95 4.81 -0.17
N SER A 127 12.26 3.93 0.79
CA SER A 127 13.20 2.81 0.56
C SER A 127 12.64 1.73 -0.36
N LEU A 128 11.32 1.69 -0.55
CA LEU A 128 10.59 0.83 -1.46
C LEU A 128 10.16 1.56 -2.75
N GLY A 129 10.55 2.82 -2.89
CA GLY A 129 10.15 3.66 -4.02
C GLY A 129 8.64 3.93 -4.09
N ILE A 130 7.97 3.91 -2.93
CA ILE A 130 6.54 4.24 -2.80
C ILE A 130 6.33 5.73 -3.11
N ASP A 131 5.32 6.03 -3.90
CA ASP A 131 5.01 7.38 -4.35
C ASP A 131 4.13 8.16 -3.33
N GLN A 132 3.75 9.39 -3.71
CA GLN A 132 2.91 10.29 -2.90
C GLN A 132 1.49 9.77 -2.65
N HIS A 133 1.08 8.69 -3.33
CA HIS A 133 -0.22 8.04 -3.18
C HIS A 133 -0.14 6.72 -2.41
N ASN A 134 0.99 6.48 -1.74
CA ASN A 134 1.26 5.26 -0.98
C ASN A 134 1.20 3.99 -1.84
N GLY A 135 1.55 4.11 -3.13
CA GLY A 135 1.61 3.01 -4.06
C GLY A 135 2.96 2.89 -4.73
N HIS A 136 3.22 1.75 -5.31
CA HIS A 136 4.36 1.52 -6.19
C HIS A 136 4.09 0.38 -7.18
N VAL A 137 5.10 0.09 -8.03
CA VAL A 137 5.01 -0.89 -9.11
C VAL A 137 5.78 -2.16 -8.74
N ASP A 138 5.15 -3.33 -8.86
CA ASP A 138 5.82 -4.61 -8.67
C ASP A 138 6.60 -5.04 -9.93
N LYS A 139 7.30 -6.19 -9.85
CA LYS A 139 8.13 -6.73 -10.96
C LYS A 139 7.35 -7.04 -12.24
N SER A 140 6.03 -7.22 -12.15
CA SER A 140 5.15 -7.44 -13.32
C SER A 140 4.69 -6.14 -13.98
N GLY A 141 5.00 -4.99 -13.36
CA GLY A 141 4.53 -3.67 -13.80
C GLY A 141 3.20 -3.27 -13.19
N LEU A 142 2.67 -4.05 -12.23
CA LEU A 142 1.38 -3.79 -11.57
C LEU A 142 1.54 -2.74 -10.47
N TYR A 143 0.83 -1.62 -10.61
CA TYR A 143 0.71 -0.64 -9.54
C TYR A 143 -0.26 -1.14 -8.46
N HIS A 144 0.09 -0.95 -7.19
CA HIS A 144 -0.74 -1.32 -6.04
C HIS A 144 -0.51 -0.38 -4.88
N TYR A 145 -1.52 -0.24 -4.01
CA TYR A 145 -1.45 0.58 -2.81
C TYR A 145 -0.97 -0.21 -1.61
N HIS A 146 -0.10 0.39 -0.78
CA HIS A 146 0.27 -0.11 0.54
C HIS A 146 -0.54 0.52 1.66
N SER A 147 -1.11 1.70 1.41
CA SER A 147 -1.94 2.42 2.37
C SER A 147 -2.86 3.40 1.63
N VAL A 148 -3.80 3.98 2.36
CA VAL A 148 -4.70 5.01 1.83
C VAL A 148 -3.91 6.29 1.53
N SER A 149 -4.11 6.85 0.34
CA SER A 149 -3.51 8.14 -0.04
C SER A 149 -4.22 9.29 0.66
N LYS A 150 -3.65 9.77 1.75
CA LYS A 150 -4.21 10.88 2.54
C LYS A 150 -4.39 12.19 1.72
N ASN A 151 -3.58 12.38 0.68
CA ASN A 151 -3.62 13.57 -0.17
C ASN A 151 -4.77 13.56 -1.17
N LYS A 152 -5.35 12.38 -1.47
CA LYS A 152 -6.43 12.22 -2.47
C LYS A 152 -7.76 11.81 -1.85
N VAL A 153 -7.74 11.36 -0.61
CA VAL A 153 -8.94 10.93 0.11
C VAL A 153 -9.47 12.10 0.91
N PRO A 154 -10.72 12.54 0.68
CA PRO A 154 -11.34 13.58 1.50
C PRO A 154 -11.31 13.21 2.98
N GLN A 155 -10.99 14.16 3.84
CA GLN A 155 -11.00 14.00 5.31
C GLN A 155 -12.44 14.02 5.84
N ARG A 156 -13.23 13.06 5.37
CA ARG A 156 -14.63 12.87 5.80
C ARG A 156 -14.85 11.42 6.22
N SER A 157 -15.88 11.22 7.04
CA SER A 157 -16.29 9.88 7.48
C SER A 157 -16.87 9.05 6.36
N ASP A 158 -16.75 7.72 6.50
CA ASP A 158 -17.47 6.72 5.72
C ASP A 158 -17.21 6.80 4.19
N LEU A 159 -15.96 7.11 3.81
CA LEU A 159 -15.57 7.07 2.42
C LEU A 159 -15.29 5.63 1.99
N LEU A 160 -16.10 5.08 1.09
CA LEU A 160 -15.84 3.78 0.46
C LEU A 160 -14.57 3.88 -0.41
N ILE A 161 -13.57 3.07 -0.10
CA ILE A 161 -12.29 3.02 -0.84
C ILE A 161 -12.14 1.74 -1.65
N GLY A 162 -12.83 0.66 -1.30
CA GLY A 162 -12.69 -0.61 -2.01
C GLY A 162 -13.54 -1.73 -1.44
N TYR A 163 -13.17 -2.94 -1.85
CA TYR A 163 -13.82 -4.19 -1.45
C TYR A 163 -12.75 -5.22 -1.09
N ALA A 164 -13.00 -5.96 0.00
CA ALA A 164 -12.20 -7.10 0.39
C ALA A 164 -12.54 -8.36 -0.45
N PRO A 165 -11.69 -9.39 -0.47
CA PRO A 165 -11.91 -10.60 -1.27
C PRO A 165 -13.17 -11.40 -0.89
N ASP A 166 -13.65 -11.23 0.34
CA ASP A 166 -14.89 -11.82 0.86
C ASP A 166 -16.15 -10.97 0.60
N GLY A 167 -15.99 -9.83 -0.10
CA GLY A 167 -17.06 -8.94 -0.51
C GLY A 167 -17.41 -7.83 0.47
N PHE A 168 -16.79 -7.77 1.64
CA PHE A 168 -17.00 -6.66 2.56
C PHE A 168 -16.43 -5.37 1.99
N LYS A 169 -17.16 -4.27 2.25
CA LYS A 169 -16.75 -2.92 1.85
C LYS A 169 -15.64 -2.43 2.77
N ILE A 170 -14.60 -1.83 2.18
CA ILE A 170 -13.52 -1.18 2.90
C ILE A 170 -13.79 0.32 2.93
N PHE A 171 -13.99 0.86 4.14
CA PHE A 171 -14.21 2.28 4.36
C PHE A 171 -13.00 2.94 4.98
N TYR A 172 -12.74 4.19 4.60
CA TYR A 172 -11.81 5.08 5.27
C TYR A 172 -12.60 6.05 6.16
N ASN A 173 -12.29 6.06 7.43
CA ASN A 173 -12.97 6.90 8.42
C ASN A 173 -11.98 7.48 9.44
N PRO A 174 -11.23 8.53 9.07
CA PRO A 174 -10.16 9.08 9.92
C PRO A 174 -10.66 9.72 11.22
N ASN A 175 -11.95 10.07 11.27
CA ASN A 175 -12.51 10.79 12.41
C ASN A 175 -13.14 9.86 13.47
N LYS A 176 -13.52 8.64 13.10
CA LYS A 176 -14.22 7.71 13.98
C LYS A 176 -13.50 6.37 14.15
N ALA A 177 -12.68 5.97 13.17
CA ALA A 177 -12.00 4.69 13.18
C ALA A 177 -10.56 4.86 13.69
N THR A 178 -10.25 4.22 14.80
CA THR A 178 -8.91 4.18 15.38
C THR A 178 -8.49 2.72 15.52
N SER A 179 -7.37 2.36 14.91
CA SER A 179 -6.83 1.00 15.03
C SER A 179 -6.58 0.64 16.50
N SER A 180 -6.79 -0.61 16.85
CA SER A 180 -6.41 -1.18 18.15
C SER A 180 -5.02 -1.84 18.14
N TRP A 181 -4.34 -1.84 17.00
CA TRP A 181 -2.95 -2.23 16.91
C TRP A 181 -2.04 -1.12 17.44
N ARG A 182 -1.13 -1.48 18.37
CA ARG A 182 -0.22 -0.55 19.03
C ARG A 182 1.22 -1.00 18.86
N LEU A 183 2.11 -0.05 18.69
CA LEU A 183 3.55 -0.32 18.74
C LEU A 183 3.92 -0.88 20.12
N ARG A 184 4.62 -2.00 20.15
CA ARG A 184 5.16 -2.59 21.39
C ARG A 184 6.18 -1.65 22.01
N SER A 185 6.29 -1.68 23.32
CA SER A 185 7.34 -0.97 24.05
C SER A 185 8.54 -1.88 24.34
N GLY A 186 9.72 -1.26 24.47
CA GLY A 186 10.97 -1.97 24.82
C GLY A 186 11.74 -2.48 23.61
N THR A 187 12.48 -3.56 23.80
CA THR A 187 13.41 -4.14 22.81
C THR A 187 13.02 -5.55 22.44
N ARG A 188 13.33 -5.93 21.19
CA ARG A 188 13.19 -7.31 20.71
C ARG A 188 14.22 -8.18 21.40
N THR A 189 13.81 -9.34 21.93
CA THR A 189 14.65 -10.26 22.69
C THR A 189 15.48 -11.22 21.83
N ALA A 190 15.21 -11.24 20.52
CA ALA A 190 15.87 -12.09 19.52
C ALA A 190 16.09 -11.31 18.22
N PRO A 191 16.90 -11.81 17.25
CA PRO A 191 17.01 -11.16 15.94
C PRO A 191 15.64 -10.89 15.33
N PRO A 192 15.45 -9.67 14.77
CA PRO A 192 16.43 -8.65 14.37
C PRO A 192 17.01 -7.79 15.50
N GLY A 193 16.58 -7.95 16.76
CA GLY A 193 17.07 -7.12 17.88
C GLY A 193 16.62 -5.66 17.79
N GLY A 194 17.16 -4.81 18.66
CA GLY A 194 16.83 -3.38 18.71
C GLY A 194 15.45 -3.09 19.30
N PHE A 195 15.06 -1.82 19.31
CA PHE A 195 13.74 -1.38 19.79
C PHE A 195 12.63 -1.78 18.82
N TYR A 196 11.42 -1.96 19.35
CA TYR A 196 10.20 -2.03 18.54
C TYR A 196 9.97 -0.67 17.90
N SER A 197 10.39 -0.50 16.65
CA SER A 197 10.42 0.78 15.93
C SER A 197 9.27 0.97 14.94
N GLY A 198 8.48 -0.09 14.70
CA GLY A 198 7.49 -0.15 13.62
C GLY A 198 8.07 -0.59 12.27
N GLU A 199 9.32 -1.03 12.24
CA GLU A 199 9.99 -1.52 11.02
C GLU A 199 9.41 -2.82 10.52
N PHE A 200 8.92 -3.66 11.44
CA PHE A 200 8.30 -4.94 11.12
C PHE A 200 6.84 -4.98 11.56
N GLU A 201 6.03 -5.76 10.86
CA GLU A 201 4.63 -6.00 11.23
C GLU A 201 4.52 -6.54 12.67
N GLN A 202 5.48 -7.35 13.11
CA GLN A 202 5.55 -7.96 14.43
C GLN A 202 5.97 -6.98 15.55
N ASP A 203 6.34 -5.77 15.19
CA ASP A 203 6.55 -4.70 16.18
C ASP A 203 5.23 -4.20 16.77
N PHE A 204 4.13 -4.56 16.16
CA PHE A 204 2.80 -4.17 16.62
C PHE A 204 2.11 -5.32 17.34
N GLU A 205 1.22 -4.98 18.25
CA GLU A 205 0.36 -5.92 18.95
C GLU A 205 -1.09 -5.38 19.02
N TYR A 206 -2.03 -6.29 18.90
CA TYR A 206 -3.42 -5.95 19.13
C TYR A 206 -3.68 -5.77 20.63
N ARG A 207 -4.27 -4.65 21.00
CA ARG A 207 -4.69 -4.35 22.36
C ARG A 207 -6.17 -4.06 22.38
N VAL A 208 -6.95 -4.97 22.96
CA VAL A 208 -8.41 -4.83 23.12
C VAL A 208 -8.75 -3.46 23.69
N GLN A 209 -9.75 -2.79 23.10
CA GLN A 209 -10.27 -1.48 23.54
C GLN A 209 -9.25 -0.32 23.50
N SER A 210 -8.08 -0.49 22.91
CA SER A 210 -7.14 0.63 22.72
C SER A 210 -7.51 1.53 21.54
N GLY A 211 -8.41 1.09 20.68
CA GLY A 211 -9.02 1.80 19.57
C GLY A 211 -10.47 1.40 19.41
N SER A 212 -11.09 1.81 18.31
CA SER A 212 -12.48 1.48 17.96
C SER A 212 -12.61 0.28 17.02
N LEU A 213 -11.49 -0.20 16.46
CA LEU A 213 -11.45 -1.30 15.50
C LEU A 213 -11.02 -2.60 16.20
N ASP A 214 -11.46 -3.72 15.64
CA ASP A 214 -11.08 -5.06 16.06
C ASP A 214 -9.69 -5.46 15.53
N GLU A 215 -9.30 -6.73 15.74
CA GLU A 215 -7.99 -7.25 15.34
C GLU A 215 -7.82 -7.38 13.81
N CYS A 216 -8.90 -7.34 13.05
CA CYS A 216 -8.90 -7.48 11.59
C CYS A 216 -8.65 -6.15 10.85
N ASN A 217 -8.63 -5.00 11.59
CA ASN A 217 -8.59 -3.65 11.02
C ASN A 217 -7.50 -2.74 11.56
#